data_c862d37172c85a65db7cc9456934db77
#
_entry.id   c862d37172c85a65db7cc9456934db77
#
_cell.length_a   1.000
_cell.length_b   1.000
_cell.length_c   1.000
_cell.angle_alpha   90.00
_cell.angle_beta   90.00
_cell.angle_gamma   90.00
#
_symmetry.space_group_name_H-M   'P 1'
#
loop_
_entity.id
_entity.type
_entity.pdbx_description
1 polymer ?
#
loop_
_entity_poly.entity_id
_entity_poly.type
_entity_poly.pdbx_seq_one_letter_code
_entity_poly.pdbx_strand_id
1 'polypeptide(L)'
;MSAMILAAAAVLLSADFTQETVPFRRELHSTGSGPTICSCPQEYIEDLRSMGFKASRTHDWALINPGQRVCDYFHIFPLMQLDAKDPANYVFGPTDYLLKRTREEVGHDIFFRLGTSIEHSGNKVHFNARIPEDFDKVAETFAATVRHYNRGWADGFRWGIKYWEIWNEPNLKTAMWFLPEGDEAEDGDKEEQARRDAKRRDLFVKFFVTVLKRLKSEFPDIKVGGPALCWWDEPYARALFDGCREAGVEPDFLSWHRYSEKPAEFLEQTEAARALCDEYGFKKCELIINEWHYFCRSDYDWGMLRSPDPEIVAKIWSGPRSHNGIDSSCFNLAVLSQFQTSKLDQAYYYGCRSTGAWGYMDEHKRKFKVFYGLQLFGRFANGYSKLCAATGLDPADESVVTVLAGKSADGRKQALLVADYRVRTDCLVVDVKGVPADAKVTATVHDYTRDLAPADFTFENGRLTLRKPDCESAAFFIEFE
;
A
#
# COMPACT_ATOMS: atom_id res chain seq x y z
N MET A 1 37.79 25.30 28.24
CA MET A 1 36.72 25.56 27.24
C MET A 1 35.56 24.65 27.57
N SER A 2 34.55 25.16 28.26
CA SER A 2 33.33 24.42 28.55
C SER A 2 32.54 24.29 27.25
N ALA A 3 32.39 23.08 26.76
CA ALA A 3 31.42 22.75 25.75
C ALA A 3 30.01 22.94 26.35
N MET A 4 29.32 24.00 25.97
CA MET A 4 27.89 24.10 26.18
C MET A 4 27.26 22.97 25.35
N ILE A 5 26.83 21.90 26.00
CA ILE A 5 25.89 20.96 25.45
C ILE A 5 24.58 21.73 25.32
N LEU A 6 24.23 22.16 24.12
CA LEU A 6 22.85 22.57 23.85
C LEU A 6 22.00 21.30 24.03
N ALA A 7 21.28 21.23 25.15
CA ALA A 7 20.22 20.26 25.29
C ALA A 7 19.21 20.51 24.16
N ALA A 8 19.03 19.53 23.28
CA ALA A 8 17.99 19.61 22.26
C ALA A 8 16.64 19.78 22.98
N ALA A 9 15.82 20.72 22.53
CA ALA A 9 14.53 21.00 23.16
C ALA A 9 13.64 19.74 23.06
N ALA A 10 13.04 19.35 24.17
CA ALA A 10 12.08 18.24 24.19
C ALA A 10 10.87 18.56 23.32
N VAL A 11 10.46 17.64 22.46
CA VAL A 11 9.25 17.75 21.66
C VAL A 11 8.04 17.40 22.52
N LEU A 12 7.08 18.34 22.63
CA LEU A 12 5.85 18.18 23.39
C LEU A 12 4.74 17.60 22.51
N LEU A 13 4.21 16.46 22.93
CA LEU A 13 3.14 15.74 22.27
C LEU A 13 1.98 15.55 23.25
N SER A 14 0.80 15.14 22.81
CA SER A 14 -0.31 14.87 23.71
C SER A 14 -1.15 13.67 23.30
N ALA A 15 -1.80 13.05 24.30
CA ALA A 15 -2.82 12.02 24.12
C ALA A 15 -3.88 12.15 25.22
N ASP A 16 -5.15 12.09 24.86
CA ASP A 16 -6.28 12.19 25.77
C ASP A 16 -7.23 11.01 25.61
N PHE A 17 -7.08 10.02 26.45
CA PHE A 17 -7.93 8.82 26.44
C PHE A 17 -9.36 9.08 26.95
N THR A 18 -9.67 10.26 27.47
CA THR A 18 -11.06 10.61 27.80
C THR A 18 -11.87 11.04 26.59
N GLN A 19 -11.21 11.34 25.47
CA GLN A 19 -11.83 11.82 24.25
C GLN A 19 -11.69 10.78 23.11
N GLU A 20 -12.68 9.91 22.97
CA GLU A 20 -12.77 9.03 21.80
C GLU A 20 -13.11 9.87 20.54
N THR A 21 -12.46 9.56 19.40
CA THR A 21 -12.63 10.32 18.16
C THR A 21 -13.34 9.48 17.09
N VAL A 22 -12.59 8.69 16.32
CA VAL A 22 -13.10 7.84 15.27
C VAL A 22 -12.72 6.38 15.52
N PRO A 23 -13.46 5.40 14.98
CA PRO A 23 -13.01 4.02 15.02
C PRO A 23 -11.70 3.86 14.24
N PHE A 24 -10.86 2.93 14.68
CA PHE A 24 -9.68 2.54 13.93
C PHE A 24 -10.08 1.89 12.60
N ARG A 25 -9.54 2.40 11.48
CA ARG A 25 -9.86 1.96 10.11
C ARG A 25 -8.82 0.96 9.62
N ARG A 26 -9.14 -0.33 9.73
CA ARG A 26 -8.23 -1.42 9.37
C ARG A 26 -7.95 -1.49 7.87
N GLU A 27 -8.85 -1.00 7.05
CA GLU A 27 -8.77 -0.96 5.58
C GLU A 27 -7.55 -0.15 5.10
N LEU A 28 -7.07 0.79 5.91
CA LEU A 28 -5.89 1.59 5.66
C LEU A 28 -4.57 0.86 5.94
N HIS A 29 -4.65 -0.37 6.46
CA HIS A 29 -3.51 -1.23 6.74
C HIS A 29 -3.64 -2.54 5.96
N SER A 30 -3.36 -2.48 4.68
CA SER A 30 -3.38 -3.60 3.75
C SER A 30 -2.06 -3.70 2.97
N THR A 31 -1.84 -4.78 2.23
CA THR A 31 -0.59 -5.01 1.52
C THR A 31 -0.80 -5.39 0.06
N GLY A 32 0.15 -5.07 -0.80
CA GLY A 32 0.22 -5.52 -2.19
C GLY A 32 0.77 -6.95 -2.37
N SER A 33 0.96 -7.72 -1.28
CA SER A 33 1.59 -9.03 -1.35
C SER A 33 0.73 -10.10 -0.71
N GLY A 34 0.79 -11.29 -1.29
CA GLY A 34 0.26 -12.52 -0.70
C GLY A 34 1.38 -13.48 -0.31
N PRO A 35 1.04 -14.64 0.24
CA PRO A 35 2.02 -15.63 0.61
C PRO A 35 2.77 -16.12 -0.62
N THR A 36 4.09 -15.94 -0.62
CA THR A 36 4.96 -16.48 -1.65
C THR A 36 5.14 -17.98 -1.42
N ILE A 37 5.09 -18.77 -2.49
CA ILE A 37 5.44 -20.18 -2.40
C ILE A 37 6.97 -20.28 -2.30
N CYS A 38 7.43 -20.73 -1.16
CA CYS A 38 8.85 -20.94 -0.87
C CYS A 38 9.07 -22.23 -0.09
N SER A 39 10.33 -22.51 0.21
CA SER A 39 10.71 -23.69 1.00
C SER A 39 10.19 -23.68 2.46
N CYS A 40 9.77 -22.52 2.98
CA CYS A 40 9.29 -22.35 4.35
C CYS A 40 7.96 -21.57 4.35
N PRO A 41 6.89 -22.12 3.76
CA PRO A 41 5.64 -21.40 3.59
C PRO A 41 4.96 -21.02 4.92
N GLN A 42 5.14 -21.81 5.97
CA GLN A 42 4.53 -21.55 7.26
C GLN A 42 5.10 -20.29 7.94
N GLU A 43 6.42 -20.11 7.90
CA GLU A 43 7.06 -18.92 8.48
C GLU A 43 6.54 -17.62 7.81
N TYR A 44 6.37 -17.63 6.49
CA TYR A 44 5.83 -16.46 5.78
C TYR A 44 4.39 -16.15 6.16
N ILE A 45 3.58 -17.18 6.36
CA ILE A 45 2.19 -17.03 6.78
C ILE A 45 2.14 -16.39 8.17
N GLU A 46 2.97 -16.86 9.10
CA GLU A 46 3.05 -16.31 10.46
C GLU A 46 3.56 -14.87 10.47
N ASP A 47 4.55 -14.55 9.65
CA ASP A 47 5.05 -13.19 9.47
C ASP A 47 3.94 -12.26 8.97
N LEU A 48 3.21 -12.64 7.91
CA LEU A 48 2.10 -11.85 7.38
C LEU A 48 0.98 -11.66 8.40
N ARG A 49 0.63 -12.71 9.16
CA ARG A 49 -0.34 -12.62 10.26
C ARG A 49 0.11 -11.65 11.34
N SER A 50 1.41 -11.68 11.70
CA SER A 50 1.97 -10.84 12.74
C SER A 50 1.97 -9.36 12.40
N MET A 51 2.09 -9.03 11.11
CA MET A 51 1.98 -7.65 10.62
C MET A 51 0.53 -7.12 10.61
N GLY A 52 -0.48 -7.98 10.74
CA GLY A 52 -1.87 -7.60 11.01
C GLY A 52 -2.62 -6.92 9.86
N PHE A 53 -2.20 -7.12 8.62
CA PHE A 53 -2.88 -6.55 7.45
C PHE A 53 -4.32 -7.03 7.31
N LYS A 54 -5.18 -6.15 6.79
CA LYS A 54 -6.59 -6.45 6.53
C LYS A 54 -6.79 -7.21 5.22
N ALA A 55 -6.13 -6.77 4.15
CA ALA A 55 -6.34 -7.29 2.82
C ALA A 55 -5.02 -7.40 2.03
N SER A 56 -5.06 -8.19 0.96
CA SER A 56 -3.99 -8.31 -0.02
C SER A 56 -4.49 -7.97 -1.42
N ARG A 57 -3.78 -7.07 -2.11
CA ARG A 57 -4.01 -6.74 -3.52
C ARG A 57 -3.23 -7.72 -4.41
N THR A 58 -3.89 -8.29 -5.42
CA THR A 58 -3.32 -9.31 -6.31
C THR A 58 -2.51 -8.68 -7.45
N HIS A 59 -1.39 -8.05 -7.15
CA HIS A 59 -0.49 -7.51 -8.17
C HIS A 59 0.90 -8.14 -8.04
N ASP A 60 1.53 -8.48 -9.16
CA ASP A 60 2.85 -9.10 -9.24
C ASP A 60 2.99 -10.42 -8.45
N TRP A 61 1.90 -11.12 -8.24
CA TRP A 61 1.94 -12.42 -7.57
C TRP A 61 2.47 -13.50 -8.52
N ALA A 62 3.47 -14.22 -8.08
CA ALA A 62 4.13 -15.22 -8.89
C ALA A 62 4.31 -16.54 -8.13
N LEU A 63 4.26 -17.63 -8.86
CA LEU A 63 4.85 -18.89 -8.43
C LEU A 63 6.36 -18.79 -8.57
N ILE A 64 7.12 -19.34 -7.61
CA ILE A 64 8.59 -19.30 -7.64
C ILE A 64 9.12 -20.06 -8.86
N ASN A 65 8.59 -21.23 -9.14
CA ASN A 65 8.86 -22.01 -10.32
C ASN A 65 7.56 -22.34 -11.04
N PRO A 66 7.40 -21.93 -12.29
CA PRO A 66 8.35 -21.30 -13.22
C PRO A 66 8.36 -19.76 -13.22
N GLY A 67 7.98 -19.07 -12.15
CA GLY A 67 7.95 -17.62 -12.09
C GLY A 67 6.73 -16.98 -12.78
N GLN A 68 5.68 -17.77 -12.99
CA GLN A 68 4.46 -17.30 -13.63
C GLN A 68 3.74 -16.26 -12.78
N ARG A 69 3.28 -15.20 -13.44
CA ARG A 69 2.48 -14.14 -12.85
C ARG A 69 1.01 -14.58 -12.73
N VAL A 70 0.70 -15.38 -11.73
CA VAL A 70 -0.67 -15.78 -11.44
C VAL A 70 -1.53 -14.54 -11.11
N CYS A 71 -2.83 -14.63 -11.26
CA CYS A 71 -3.79 -13.55 -11.22
C CYS A 71 -3.79 -12.63 -12.48
N ASP A 72 -2.79 -12.71 -13.34
CA ASP A 72 -2.82 -12.02 -14.63
C ASP A 72 -3.79 -12.70 -15.58
N TYR A 73 -4.56 -11.90 -16.33
CA TYR A 73 -5.61 -12.47 -17.17
C TYR A 73 -5.08 -13.38 -18.28
N PHE A 74 -3.85 -13.17 -18.77
CA PHE A 74 -3.18 -14.07 -19.70
C PHE A 74 -2.81 -15.44 -19.11
N HIS A 75 -2.70 -15.55 -17.80
CA HIS A 75 -2.51 -16.85 -17.15
C HIS A 75 -3.85 -17.54 -16.87
N ILE A 76 -4.87 -16.75 -16.57
CA ILE A 76 -6.22 -17.25 -16.33
C ILE A 76 -6.90 -17.64 -17.64
N PHE A 77 -6.76 -16.84 -18.70
CA PHE A 77 -7.29 -17.10 -20.05
C PHE A 77 -6.18 -16.97 -21.10
N PRO A 78 -5.37 -18.00 -21.31
CA PRO A 78 -4.11 -17.90 -22.05
C PRO A 78 -4.23 -17.77 -23.56
N LEU A 79 -5.36 -18.18 -24.15
CA LEU A 79 -5.57 -18.24 -25.59
C LEU A 79 -6.73 -17.34 -26.02
N MET A 80 -6.41 -16.06 -26.25
CA MET A 80 -7.40 -15.02 -26.54
C MET A 80 -8.29 -15.29 -27.77
N GLN A 81 -7.92 -16.21 -28.68
CA GLN A 81 -8.76 -16.62 -29.83
C GLN A 81 -9.92 -17.55 -29.45
N LEU A 82 -9.89 -18.17 -28.28
CA LEU A 82 -10.94 -19.10 -27.82
C LEU A 82 -12.18 -18.37 -27.29
N ASP A 83 -13.27 -19.10 -27.09
CA ASP A 83 -14.51 -18.55 -26.53
C ASP A 83 -14.35 -18.23 -25.04
N ALA A 84 -14.51 -16.97 -24.68
CA ALA A 84 -14.42 -16.50 -23.29
C ALA A 84 -15.60 -16.96 -22.41
N LYS A 85 -16.65 -17.57 -22.96
CA LYS A 85 -17.78 -18.12 -22.21
C LYS A 85 -17.64 -19.60 -21.87
N ASP A 86 -16.68 -20.29 -22.51
CA ASP A 86 -16.44 -21.70 -22.26
C ASP A 86 -15.46 -21.88 -21.07
N PRO A 87 -15.91 -22.48 -19.95
CA PRO A 87 -15.05 -22.69 -18.77
C PRO A 87 -13.82 -23.57 -19.04
N ALA A 88 -13.85 -24.43 -20.07
CA ALA A 88 -12.72 -25.28 -20.42
C ALA A 88 -11.50 -24.49 -20.94
N ASN A 89 -11.69 -23.23 -21.31
CA ASN A 89 -10.62 -22.37 -21.82
C ASN A 89 -9.88 -21.59 -20.74
N TYR A 90 -10.21 -21.80 -19.44
CA TYR A 90 -9.62 -21.09 -18.31
C TYR A 90 -8.69 -21.98 -17.47
N VAL A 91 -7.65 -21.37 -16.94
CA VAL A 91 -6.65 -22.02 -16.07
C VAL A 91 -6.64 -21.30 -14.71
N PHE A 92 -7.62 -21.62 -13.86
CA PHE A 92 -7.73 -20.98 -12.53
C PHE A 92 -6.79 -21.57 -11.48
N GLY A 93 -6.41 -22.85 -11.58
CA GLY A 93 -5.73 -23.60 -10.52
C GLY A 93 -4.55 -22.90 -9.85
N PRO A 94 -3.56 -22.29 -10.57
CA PRO A 94 -2.46 -21.57 -9.94
C PRO A 94 -2.91 -20.33 -9.15
N THR A 95 -3.90 -19.60 -9.64
CA THR A 95 -4.48 -18.44 -8.97
C THR A 95 -5.28 -18.87 -7.74
N ASP A 96 -6.11 -19.92 -7.87
CA ASP A 96 -6.89 -20.51 -6.78
C ASP A 96 -6.01 -20.90 -5.60
N TYR A 97 -4.89 -21.56 -5.90
CA TYR A 97 -3.94 -22.00 -4.88
C TYR A 97 -3.44 -20.84 -4.02
N LEU A 98 -3.01 -19.74 -4.64
CA LEU A 98 -2.50 -18.56 -3.90
C LEU A 98 -3.60 -17.82 -3.17
N LEU A 99 -4.74 -17.59 -3.81
CA LEU A 99 -5.85 -16.87 -3.19
C LEU A 99 -6.44 -17.66 -2.00
N LYS A 100 -6.56 -18.98 -2.13
CA LYS A 100 -7.02 -19.83 -1.03
C LYS A 100 -6.10 -19.74 0.18
N ARG A 101 -4.79 -19.82 -0.02
CA ARG A 101 -3.82 -19.67 1.05
C ARG A 101 -3.88 -18.28 1.70
N THR A 102 -4.01 -17.24 0.90
CA THR A 102 -4.14 -15.86 1.39
C THR A 102 -5.36 -15.69 2.30
N ARG A 103 -6.50 -16.26 1.90
CA ARG A 103 -7.73 -16.16 2.68
C ARG A 103 -7.77 -17.09 3.88
N GLU A 104 -7.45 -18.36 3.69
CA GLU A 104 -7.66 -19.39 4.71
C GLU A 104 -6.49 -19.51 5.68
N GLU A 105 -5.25 -19.34 5.19
CA GLU A 105 -4.07 -19.51 6.01
C GLU A 105 -3.56 -18.16 6.57
N VAL A 106 -3.55 -17.08 5.77
CA VAL A 106 -3.14 -15.75 6.27
C VAL A 106 -4.29 -15.02 6.95
N GLY A 107 -5.49 -15.16 6.42
CA GLY A 107 -6.69 -14.48 6.92
C GLY A 107 -6.93 -13.09 6.32
N HIS A 108 -6.33 -12.80 5.15
CA HIS A 108 -6.52 -11.53 4.47
C HIS A 108 -7.73 -11.57 3.52
N ASP A 109 -8.46 -10.47 3.44
CA ASP A 109 -9.39 -10.24 2.36
C ASP A 109 -8.64 -10.05 1.03
N ILE A 110 -9.32 -10.26 -0.10
CA ILE A 110 -8.75 -10.09 -1.42
C ILE A 110 -9.26 -8.79 -2.06
N PHE A 111 -8.31 -7.99 -2.55
CA PHE A 111 -8.54 -6.92 -3.50
C PHE A 111 -7.99 -7.38 -4.86
N PHE A 112 -8.87 -7.71 -5.81
CA PHE A 112 -8.47 -8.36 -7.04
C PHE A 112 -8.15 -7.33 -8.14
N ARG A 113 -6.89 -7.27 -8.59
CA ARG A 113 -6.47 -6.49 -9.74
C ARG A 113 -6.69 -7.31 -11.03
N LEU A 114 -7.63 -6.88 -11.86
CA LEU A 114 -7.89 -7.42 -13.20
C LEU A 114 -6.94 -6.78 -14.21
N GLY A 115 -6.18 -7.57 -14.95
CA GLY A 115 -5.22 -7.06 -15.92
C GLY A 115 -3.92 -7.82 -15.89
N THR A 116 -2.80 -7.11 -15.96
CA THR A 116 -1.47 -7.71 -16.08
C THR A 116 -0.48 -7.10 -15.08
N SER A 117 0.56 -7.86 -14.74
CA SER A 117 1.72 -7.40 -13.97
C SER A 117 2.71 -6.67 -14.87
N ILE A 118 3.64 -5.93 -14.26
CA ILE A 118 4.71 -5.24 -14.99
C ILE A 118 5.55 -6.26 -15.78
N GLU A 119 5.78 -5.95 -17.06
CA GLU A 119 6.65 -6.73 -17.91
C GLU A 119 8.12 -6.41 -17.61
N HIS A 120 8.86 -7.42 -17.16
CA HIS A 120 10.28 -7.30 -16.81
C HIS A 120 11.21 -8.04 -17.80
N SER A 121 10.69 -8.52 -18.92
CA SER A 121 11.44 -9.39 -19.81
C SER A 121 12.61 -8.72 -20.53
N GLY A 122 12.76 -7.42 -20.46
CA GLY A 122 13.78 -6.69 -21.19
C GLY A 122 13.60 -6.71 -22.72
N ASN A 123 12.53 -7.32 -23.20
CA ASN A 123 12.16 -7.30 -24.61
C ASN A 123 11.57 -5.93 -24.95
N LYS A 124 11.91 -5.40 -26.12
CA LYS A 124 11.30 -4.17 -26.64
C LYS A 124 9.79 -4.31 -26.93
N VAL A 125 9.30 -5.54 -27.02
CA VAL A 125 7.89 -5.86 -27.24
C VAL A 125 7.32 -6.43 -25.94
N HIS A 126 6.63 -5.60 -25.19
CA HIS A 126 5.95 -5.98 -23.95
C HIS A 126 4.62 -6.67 -24.27
N PHE A 127 4.66 -7.97 -24.48
CA PHE A 127 3.50 -8.74 -24.93
C PHE A 127 2.29 -8.59 -23.99
N ASN A 128 2.50 -8.67 -22.69
CA ASN A 128 1.43 -8.62 -21.70
C ASN A 128 0.83 -7.22 -21.54
N ALA A 129 1.61 -6.17 -21.80
CA ALA A 129 1.21 -4.79 -21.63
C ALA A 129 0.62 -4.15 -22.89
N ARG A 130 0.50 -4.93 -23.97
CA ARG A 130 -0.14 -4.46 -25.20
C ARG A 130 -1.59 -4.11 -24.98
N ILE A 131 -2.02 -3.03 -25.61
CA ILE A 131 -3.44 -2.67 -25.68
C ILE A 131 -4.20 -3.83 -26.36
N PRO A 132 -5.22 -4.41 -25.70
CA PRO A 132 -6.01 -5.48 -26.28
C PRO A 132 -6.71 -5.06 -27.59
N GLU A 133 -6.81 -5.97 -28.54
CA GLU A 133 -7.52 -5.72 -29.81
C GLU A 133 -9.04 -5.72 -29.61
N ASP A 134 -9.55 -6.54 -28.71
CA ASP A 134 -10.97 -6.73 -28.41
C ASP A 134 -11.26 -6.46 -26.92
N PHE A 135 -11.75 -5.26 -26.63
CA PHE A 135 -12.08 -4.84 -25.27
C PHE A 135 -13.27 -5.59 -24.68
N ASP A 136 -14.27 -5.94 -25.50
CA ASP A 136 -15.45 -6.66 -25.04
C ASP A 136 -15.09 -8.10 -24.62
N LYS A 137 -14.19 -8.72 -25.37
CA LYS A 137 -13.69 -10.05 -25.05
C LYS A 137 -12.88 -10.05 -23.75
N VAL A 138 -11.99 -9.08 -23.55
CA VAL A 138 -11.25 -8.95 -22.28
C VAL A 138 -12.21 -8.66 -21.13
N ALA A 139 -13.20 -7.79 -21.31
CA ALA A 139 -14.22 -7.53 -20.32
C ALA A 139 -15.02 -8.79 -19.94
N GLU A 140 -15.29 -9.68 -20.92
CA GLU A 140 -15.92 -10.98 -20.67
C GLU A 140 -15.01 -11.91 -19.88
N THR A 141 -13.69 -11.96 -20.17
CA THR A 141 -12.75 -12.77 -19.34
C THR A 141 -12.66 -12.27 -17.90
N PHE A 142 -12.75 -10.96 -17.69
CA PHE A 142 -12.82 -10.37 -16.35
C PHE A 142 -14.13 -10.73 -15.64
N ALA A 143 -15.26 -10.68 -16.34
CA ALA A 143 -16.54 -11.11 -15.81
C ALA A 143 -16.54 -12.60 -15.44
N ALA A 144 -15.92 -13.45 -16.25
CA ALA A 144 -15.74 -14.88 -15.96
C ALA A 144 -14.89 -15.10 -14.70
N THR A 145 -13.83 -14.30 -14.50
CA THR A 145 -13.02 -14.35 -13.29
C THR A 145 -13.84 -13.96 -12.05
N VAL A 146 -14.68 -12.92 -12.13
CA VAL A 146 -15.61 -12.57 -11.04
C VAL A 146 -16.61 -13.69 -10.76
N ARG A 147 -17.19 -14.33 -11.81
CA ARG A 147 -18.09 -15.48 -11.66
C ARG A 147 -17.41 -16.64 -10.96
N HIS A 148 -16.16 -16.93 -11.33
CA HIS A 148 -15.38 -18.01 -10.72
C HIS A 148 -15.24 -17.81 -9.20
N TYR A 149 -14.79 -16.63 -8.76
CA TYR A 149 -14.53 -16.38 -7.34
C TYR A 149 -15.78 -16.01 -6.52
N ASN A 150 -16.82 -15.49 -7.15
CA ASN A 150 -18.00 -15.00 -6.43
C ASN A 150 -19.29 -15.78 -6.68
N ARG A 151 -19.39 -16.58 -7.76
CA ARG A 151 -20.62 -17.29 -8.14
C ARG A 151 -20.42 -18.80 -8.32
N GLY A 152 -19.20 -19.29 -8.16
CA GLY A 152 -18.88 -20.72 -8.27
C GLY A 152 -18.83 -21.24 -9.70
N TRP A 153 -18.68 -20.37 -10.72
CA TRP A 153 -18.54 -20.78 -12.11
C TRP A 153 -17.20 -21.50 -12.33
N ALA A 154 -17.18 -22.49 -13.24
CA ALA A 154 -16.01 -23.31 -13.56
C ALA A 154 -15.39 -23.98 -12.32
N ASP A 155 -16.22 -24.62 -11.48
CA ASP A 155 -15.85 -25.24 -10.22
C ASP A 155 -15.17 -24.29 -9.21
N GLY A 156 -15.51 -22.99 -9.31
CA GLY A 156 -14.92 -21.92 -8.52
C GLY A 156 -15.55 -21.76 -7.14
N PHE A 157 -15.42 -20.54 -6.60
CA PHE A 157 -15.73 -20.20 -5.22
C PHE A 157 -16.94 -19.25 -5.09
N ARG A 158 -17.41 -19.08 -3.85
CA ARG A 158 -18.43 -18.11 -3.46
C ARG A 158 -17.89 -17.22 -2.36
N TRP A 159 -16.72 -16.60 -2.61
CA TRP A 159 -15.99 -15.84 -1.58
C TRP A 159 -16.55 -14.45 -1.35
N GLY A 160 -17.30 -13.89 -2.29
CA GLY A 160 -17.83 -12.54 -2.17
C GLY A 160 -16.73 -11.48 -2.18
N ILE A 161 -15.70 -11.67 -3.02
CA ILE A 161 -14.65 -10.65 -3.20
C ILE A 161 -15.33 -9.34 -3.61
N LYS A 162 -15.10 -8.28 -2.83
CA LYS A 162 -15.82 -7.02 -2.97
C LYS A 162 -15.17 -6.08 -3.97
N TYR A 163 -13.84 -5.99 -4.00
CA TYR A 163 -13.10 -5.01 -4.78
C TYR A 163 -12.42 -5.64 -5.99
N TRP A 164 -12.70 -5.06 -7.16
CA TRP A 164 -12.20 -5.50 -8.46
C TRP A 164 -11.62 -4.31 -9.21
N GLU A 165 -10.31 -4.27 -9.35
CA GLU A 165 -9.58 -3.17 -9.94
C GLU A 165 -9.29 -3.41 -11.41
N ILE A 166 -9.56 -2.40 -12.24
CA ILE A 166 -9.32 -2.46 -13.68
C ILE A 166 -7.90 -1.97 -13.96
N TRP A 167 -7.01 -2.91 -14.31
CA TRP A 167 -5.66 -2.68 -14.76
C TRP A 167 -4.67 -2.27 -13.66
N ASN A 168 -3.47 -1.80 -14.08
CA ASN A 168 -2.39 -1.27 -13.27
C ASN A 168 -1.54 -0.31 -14.10
N GLU A 169 -1.24 0.87 -13.58
CA GLU A 169 -0.31 1.87 -14.12
C GLU A 169 -0.44 2.17 -15.63
N PRO A 170 -1.63 2.45 -16.15
CA PRO A 170 -1.79 2.68 -17.61
C PRO A 170 -1.09 3.95 -18.10
N ASN A 171 -0.73 4.86 -17.18
CA ASN A 171 0.07 6.05 -17.45
C ASN A 171 1.58 5.80 -17.42
N LEU A 172 2.04 4.61 -17.01
CA LEU A 172 3.44 4.17 -17.12
C LEU A 172 3.70 3.60 -18.50
N LYS A 173 3.84 4.47 -19.48
CA LYS A 173 4.03 4.23 -20.93
C LYS A 173 4.36 2.77 -21.33
N THR A 174 5.61 2.51 -21.60
CA THR A 174 6.11 1.27 -22.20
C THR A 174 5.94 0.00 -21.36
N ALA A 175 5.62 0.13 -20.08
CA ALA A 175 5.61 -1.03 -19.18
C ALA A 175 4.23 -1.65 -18.98
N MET A 176 3.13 -0.88 -19.13
CA MET A 176 1.82 -1.34 -18.68
C MET A 176 0.64 -1.12 -19.64
N TRP A 177 0.72 -0.17 -20.58
CA TRP A 177 -0.33 0.10 -21.54
C TRP A 177 0.30 0.64 -22.83
N PHE A 178 0.51 -0.20 -23.81
CA PHE A 178 1.49 -0.05 -24.87
C PHE A 178 0.83 -0.12 -26.26
N LEU A 179 1.08 0.89 -27.11
CA LEU A 179 0.59 0.91 -28.49
C LEU A 179 1.29 -0.16 -29.34
N PRO A 180 0.56 -0.90 -30.20
CA PRO A 180 1.15 -1.91 -31.07
C PRO A 180 2.24 -1.38 -32.01
N GLU A 181 2.10 -0.13 -32.45
CA GLU A 181 3.08 0.59 -33.29
C GLU A 181 4.26 1.19 -32.53
N GLY A 182 4.30 1.05 -31.22
CA GLY A 182 5.30 1.64 -30.33
C GLY A 182 4.84 2.96 -29.68
N ASP A 183 5.37 3.25 -28.50
CA ASP A 183 4.97 4.41 -27.70
C ASP A 183 5.80 5.66 -27.96
N GLU A 184 7.00 5.52 -28.51
CA GLU A 184 7.93 6.63 -28.71
C GLU A 184 7.86 7.16 -30.14
N ALA A 185 7.82 8.47 -30.28
CA ALA A 185 7.96 9.14 -31.56
C ALA A 185 9.40 9.05 -32.06
N GLU A 186 9.57 8.92 -33.36
CA GLU A 186 10.89 8.97 -33.99
C GLU A 186 11.50 10.38 -33.83
N ASP A 187 12.83 10.43 -33.67
CA ASP A 187 13.63 11.66 -33.64
C ASP A 187 13.22 12.74 -32.62
N GLY A 188 12.47 12.37 -31.56
CA GLY A 188 12.08 13.28 -30.49
C GLY A 188 11.01 14.31 -30.88
N ASP A 189 10.20 14.03 -31.88
CA ASP A 189 9.05 14.85 -32.27
C ASP A 189 8.03 14.94 -31.12
N LYS A 190 8.00 16.11 -30.47
CA LYS A 190 7.14 16.37 -29.32
C LYS A 190 5.64 16.40 -29.67
N GLU A 191 5.28 16.82 -30.87
CA GLU A 191 3.87 16.87 -31.28
C GLU A 191 3.37 15.45 -31.55
N GLU A 192 4.17 14.63 -32.23
CA GLU A 192 3.85 13.22 -32.46
C GLU A 192 3.79 12.46 -31.13
N GLN A 193 4.73 12.73 -30.20
CA GLN A 193 4.70 12.12 -28.87
C GLN A 193 3.42 12.48 -28.12
N ALA A 194 3.00 13.74 -28.14
CA ALA A 194 1.76 14.18 -27.50
C ALA A 194 0.52 13.51 -28.12
N ARG A 195 0.49 13.32 -29.44
CA ARG A 195 -0.58 12.58 -30.15
C ARG A 195 -0.64 11.12 -29.73
N ARG A 196 0.51 10.45 -29.61
CA ARG A 196 0.60 9.05 -29.16
C ARG A 196 0.16 8.90 -27.71
N ASP A 197 0.59 9.80 -26.84
CA ASP A 197 0.20 9.82 -25.42
C ASP A 197 -1.31 10.04 -25.27
N ALA A 198 -1.91 10.95 -26.03
CA ALA A 198 -3.35 11.15 -26.07
C ALA A 198 -4.10 9.91 -26.57
N LYS A 199 -3.68 9.35 -27.72
CA LYS A 199 -4.27 8.12 -28.27
C LYS A 199 -4.25 6.98 -27.26
N ARG A 200 -3.11 6.77 -26.59
CA ARG A 200 -2.94 5.71 -25.59
C ARG A 200 -3.88 5.91 -24.41
N ARG A 201 -3.99 7.13 -23.89
CA ARG A 201 -4.91 7.48 -22.79
C ARG A 201 -6.36 7.26 -23.21
N ASP A 202 -6.77 7.75 -24.38
CA ASP A 202 -8.15 7.65 -24.85
C ASP A 202 -8.57 6.19 -25.09
N LEU A 203 -7.66 5.35 -25.59
CA LEU A 203 -7.89 3.91 -25.68
C LEU A 203 -8.05 3.26 -24.31
N PHE A 204 -7.28 3.70 -23.32
CA PHE A 204 -7.46 3.19 -21.96
C PHE A 204 -8.78 3.61 -21.36
N VAL A 205 -9.19 4.87 -21.52
CA VAL A 205 -10.50 5.35 -21.06
C VAL A 205 -11.63 4.52 -21.66
N LYS A 206 -11.59 4.28 -22.98
CA LYS A 206 -12.56 3.41 -23.66
C LYS A 206 -12.57 1.99 -23.08
N PHE A 207 -11.40 1.40 -22.89
CA PHE A 207 -11.26 0.06 -22.28
C PHE A 207 -11.83 0.03 -20.87
N PHE A 208 -11.45 0.98 -20.01
CA PHE A 208 -11.91 1.10 -18.63
C PHE A 208 -13.44 1.18 -18.56
N VAL A 209 -14.05 2.05 -19.35
CA VAL A 209 -15.51 2.21 -19.41
C VAL A 209 -16.20 0.95 -19.91
N THR A 210 -15.64 0.25 -20.91
CA THR A 210 -16.17 -1.03 -21.41
C THR A 210 -16.19 -2.08 -20.29
N VAL A 211 -15.08 -2.25 -19.58
CA VAL A 211 -14.97 -3.20 -18.47
C VAL A 211 -15.90 -2.82 -17.32
N LEU A 212 -15.90 -1.54 -16.92
CA LEU A 212 -16.76 -1.04 -15.83
C LEU A 212 -18.23 -1.34 -16.11
N LYS A 213 -18.72 -0.99 -17.30
CA LYS A 213 -20.10 -1.30 -17.72
C LYS A 213 -20.41 -2.78 -17.69
N ARG A 214 -19.50 -3.59 -18.25
CA ARG A 214 -19.67 -5.05 -18.32
C ARG A 214 -19.79 -5.66 -16.93
N LEU A 215 -18.90 -5.27 -16.00
CA LEU A 215 -18.89 -5.81 -14.65
C LEU A 215 -20.09 -5.32 -13.83
N LYS A 216 -20.39 -4.02 -13.87
CA LYS A 216 -21.50 -3.44 -13.09
C LYS A 216 -22.87 -3.92 -13.58
N SER A 217 -23.02 -4.26 -14.86
CA SER A 217 -24.29 -4.80 -15.40
C SER A 217 -24.61 -6.20 -14.87
N GLU A 218 -23.59 -7.03 -14.58
CA GLU A 218 -23.80 -8.39 -14.08
C GLU A 218 -23.64 -8.50 -12.57
N PHE A 219 -22.77 -7.67 -11.97
CA PHE A 219 -22.41 -7.75 -10.55
C PHE A 219 -22.63 -6.39 -9.86
N PRO A 220 -23.87 -5.97 -9.61
CA PRO A 220 -24.14 -4.68 -8.97
C PRO A 220 -23.68 -4.61 -7.51
N ASP A 221 -23.43 -5.75 -6.89
CA ASP A 221 -23.01 -5.94 -5.49
C ASP A 221 -21.51 -5.82 -5.25
N ILE A 222 -20.69 -5.77 -6.31
CA ILE A 222 -19.24 -5.57 -6.18
C ILE A 222 -18.85 -4.12 -6.40
N LYS A 223 -17.65 -3.75 -5.96
CA LYS A 223 -17.01 -2.46 -6.24
C LYS A 223 -16.00 -2.62 -7.36
N VAL A 224 -16.16 -1.80 -8.40
CA VAL A 224 -15.29 -1.79 -9.59
C VAL A 224 -14.73 -0.40 -9.80
N GLY A 225 -13.42 -0.29 -9.93
CA GLY A 225 -12.73 0.98 -10.11
C GLY A 225 -11.28 0.79 -10.55
N GLY A 226 -10.45 1.74 -10.25
CA GLY A 226 -9.04 1.77 -10.64
C GLY A 226 -8.61 3.21 -10.95
N PRO A 227 -7.65 3.42 -11.85
CA PRO A 227 -6.89 2.45 -12.65
C PRO A 227 -5.50 2.12 -12.07
N ALA A 228 -5.25 2.37 -10.78
CA ALA A 228 -3.92 2.25 -10.19
C ALA A 228 -2.89 3.11 -10.92
N LEU A 229 -3.12 4.43 -11.01
CA LEU A 229 -2.16 5.33 -11.65
C LEU A 229 -0.78 5.20 -10.99
N CYS A 230 0.28 5.13 -11.78
CA CYS A 230 1.67 4.98 -11.31
C CYS A 230 2.12 6.12 -10.37
N TRP A 231 1.50 7.27 -10.49
CA TRP A 231 1.58 8.46 -9.61
C TRP A 231 0.28 9.22 -9.71
N TRP A 232 0.04 10.16 -8.82
CA TRP A 232 -1.08 11.07 -8.94
C TRP A 232 -0.96 11.89 -10.24
N ASP A 233 -1.80 11.56 -11.20
CA ASP A 233 -1.86 12.17 -12.54
C ASP A 233 -3.28 12.73 -12.74
N GLU A 234 -3.49 13.96 -12.27
CA GLU A 234 -4.81 14.60 -12.33
C GLU A 234 -5.35 14.72 -13.77
N PRO A 235 -4.55 15.12 -14.79
CA PRO A 235 -5.03 15.13 -16.17
C PRO A 235 -5.51 13.77 -16.66
N TYR A 236 -4.85 12.68 -16.26
CA TYR A 236 -5.28 11.33 -16.60
C TYR A 236 -6.57 10.94 -15.88
N ALA A 237 -6.67 11.23 -14.59
CA ALA A 237 -7.87 10.99 -13.80
C ALA A 237 -9.08 11.77 -14.31
N ARG A 238 -8.89 13.03 -14.74
CA ARG A 238 -9.93 13.84 -15.40
C ARG A 238 -10.42 13.21 -16.68
N ALA A 239 -9.52 12.78 -17.56
CA ALA A 239 -9.90 12.11 -18.80
C ALA A 239 -10.69 10.81 -18.54
N LEU A 240 -10.31 10.04 -17.51
CA LEU A 240 -11.04 8.85 -17.07
C LEU A 240 -12.47 9.20 -16.61
N PHE A 241 -12.62 10.24 -15.79
CA PHE A 241 -13.91 10.69 -15.27
C PHE A 241 -14.78 11.31 -16.36
N ASP A 242 -14.21 12.02 -17.34
CA ASP A 242 -14.93 12.51 -18.51
C ASP A 242 -15.55 11.34 -19.29
N GLY A 243 -14.75 10.31 -19.58
CA GLY A 243 -15.26 9.10 -20.26
C GLY A 243 -16.32 8.35 -19.47
N CYS A 244 -16.19 8.27 -18.14
CA CYS A 244 -17.20 7.67 -17.26
C CYS A 244 -18.52 8.49 -17.28
N ARG A 245 -18.41 9.82 -17.16
CA ARG A 245 -19.57 10.74 -17.21
C ARG A 245 -20.29 10.69 -18.56
N GLU A 246 -19.56 10.73 -19.68
CA GLU A 246 -20.13 10.60 -21.03
C GLU A 246 -20.85 9.26 -21.22
N ALA A 247 -20.31 8.22 -20.62
CA ALA A 247 -20.88 6.87 -20.69
C ALA A 247 -22.03 6.62 -19.69
N GLY A 248 -22.33 7.58 -18.80
CA GLY A 248 -23.34 7.47 -17.76
C GLY A 248 -23.03 6.42 -16.70
N VAL A 249 -21.75 6.22 -16.36
CA VAL A 249 -21.30 5.30 -15.32
C VAL A 249 -20.42 6.01 -14.31
N GLU A 250 -20.35 5.48 -13.08
CA GLU A 250 -19.51 5.98 -12.00
C GLU A 250 -18.59 4.85 -11.51
N PRO A 251 -17.28 5.07 -11.40
CA PRO A 251 -16.39 4.10 -10.77
C PRO A 251 -16.65 4.09 -9.25
N ASP A 252 -16.61 2.91 -8.63
CA ASP A 252 -16.81 2.79 -7.20
C ASP A 252 -15.59 3.28 -6.40
N PHE A 253 -14.41 3.35 -7.03
CA PHE A 253 -13.19 3.91 -6.44
C PHE A 253 -12.22 4.42 -7.51
N LEU A 254 -11.37 5.38 -7.08
CA LEU A 254 -10.21 5.88 -7.81
C LEU A 254 -8.95 5.40 -7.07
N SER A 255 -7.98 4.86 -7.81
CA SER A 255 -6.73 4.35 -7.20
C SER A 255 -5.48 4.89 -7.89
N TRP A 256 -4.43 5.08 -7.08
CA TRP A 256 -3.11 5.52 -7.55
C TRP A 256 -2.00 5.02 -6.62
N HIS A 257 -0.76 5.18 -7.06
CA HIS A 257 0.45 4.82 -6.32
C HIS A 257 1.16 6.04 -5.78
N ARG A 258 1.86 5.86 -4.65
CA ARG A 258 2.75 6.88 -4.11
C ARG A 258 3.97 6.28 -3.46
N TYR A 259 5.14 6.64 -3.97
CA TYR A 259 6.44 6.33 -3.41
C TYR A 259 7.15 7.64 -3.06
N SER A 260 7.47 7.88 -1.79
CA SER A 260 8.02 9.13 -1.32
C SER A 260 8.76 8.99 0.00
N GLU A 261 9.60 9.95 0.33
CA GLU A 261 10.17 10.16 1.67
C GLU A 261 9.47 11.31 2.43
N LYS A 262 8.41 11.90 1.84
CA LYS A 262 7.66 13.03 2.41
C LYS A 262 6.25 12.59 2.82
N PRO A 263 5.97 12.41 4.12
CA PRO A 263 4.66 11.97 4.58
C PRO A 263 3.50 12.87 4.15
N ALA A 264 3.71 14.19 4.09
CA ALA A 264 2.67 15.17 3.72
C ALA A 264 2.08 14.93 2.32
N GLU A 265 2.88 14.47 1.35
CA GLU A 265 2.45 14.26 -0.03
C GLU A 265 1.30 13.25 -0.18
N PHE A 266 1.16 12.32 0.75
CA PHE A 266 0.07 11.36 0.76
C PHE A 266 -1.27 12.02 1.09
N LEU A 267 -1.27 12.94 2.04
CA LEU A 267 -2.47 13.69 2.43
C LEU A 267 -2.85 14.71 1.36
N GLU A 268 -1.88 15.44 0.82
CA GLU A 268 -2.08 16.42 -0.26
C GLU A 268 -2.73 15.78 -1.49
N GLN A 269 -2.23 14.61 -1.91
CA GLN A 269 -2.81 13.89 -3.04
C GLN A 269 -4.20 13.35 -2.72
N THR A 270 -4.44 12.90 -1.50
CA THR A 270 -5.77 12.45 -1.06
C THR A 270 -6.79 13.59 -1.12
N GLU A 271 -6.42 14.78 -0.67
CA GLU A 271 -7.29 15.98 -0.76
C GLU A 271 -7.55 16.38 -2.22
N ALA A 272 -6.53 16.37 -3.08
CA ALA A 272 -6.68 16.64 -4.51
C ALA A 272 -7.60 15.63 -5.20
N ALA A 273 -7.43 14.34 -4.90
CA ALA A 273 -8.27 13.27 -5.44
C ALA A 273 -9.73 13.41 -4.99
N ARG A 274 -9.98 13.76 -3.72
CA ARG A 274 -11.34 14.00 -3.20
C ARG A 274 -11.98 15.21 -3.86
N ALA A 275 -11.23 16.29 -4.01
CA ALA A 275 -11.73 17.50 -4.69
C ALA A 275 -12.12 17.19 -6.15
N LEU A 276 -11.32 16.40 -6.85
CA LEU A 276 -11.62 15.97 -8.21
C LEU A 276 -12.91 15.13 -8.26
N CYS A 277 -13.07 14.13 -7.39
CA CYS A 277 -14.29 13.33 -7.33
C CYS A 277 -15.52 14.19 -7.03
N ASP A 278 -15.41 15.18 -6.14
CA ASP A 278 -16.49 16.08 -5.77
C ASP A 278 -16.88 17.01 -6.93
N GLU A 279 -15.91 17.50 -7.71
CA GLU A 279 -16.10 18.30 -8.93
C GLU A 279 -16.95 17.54 -9.98
N TYR A 280 -16.68 16.24 -10.13
CA TYR A 280 -17.44 15.37 -11.05
C TYR A 280 -18.78 14.88 -10.49
N GLY A 281 -19.05 15.15 -9.22
CA GLY A 281 -20.26 14.66 -8.53
C GLY A 281 -20.16 13.20 -8.06
N PHE A 282 -18.99 12.56 -8.17
CA PHE A 282 -18.73 11.17 -7.77
C PHE A 282 -18.46 11.07 -6.26
N LYS A 283 -19.46 11.50 -5.47
CA LYS A 283 -19.33 11.62 -4.01
C LYS A 283 -19.13 10.29 -3.29
N LYS A 284 -19.52 9.18 -3.92
CA LYS A 284 -19.41 7.83 -3.37
C LYS A 284 -18.15 7.10 -3.84
N CYS A 285 -17.39 7.70 -4.75
CA CYS A 285 -16.15 7.16 -5.24
C CYS A 285 -15.13 7.12 -4.09
N GLU A 286 -14.69 5.92 -3.71
CA GLU A 286 -13.68 5.72 -2.67
C GLU A 286 -12.30 6.09 -3.19
N LEU A 287 -11.41 6.51 -2.29
CA LEU A 287 -10.03 6.86 -2.60
C LEU A 287 -9.08 5.80 -2.08
N ILE A 288 -8.24 5.25 -2.95
CA ILE A 288 -7.36 4.12 -2.62
C ILE A 288 -5.94 4.40 -3.08
N ILE A 289 -4.99 4.45 -2.16
CA ILE A 289 -3.56 4.38 -2.50
C ILE A 289 -3.17 2.90 -2.46
N ASN A 290 -3.19 2.25 -3.62
CA ASN A 290 -3.09 0.80 -3.72
C ASN A 290 -1.68 0.26 -3.95
N GLU A 291 -0.70 1.15 -4.05
CA GLU A 291 0.72 0.88 -3.84
C GLU A 291 1.39 2.08 -3.19
N TRP A 292 2.06 1.85 -2.09
CA TRP A 292 2.86 2.89 -1.45
C TRP A 292 4.03 2.30 -0.66
N HIS A 293 5.12 3.06 -0.61
CA HIS A 293 6.31 2.70 0.14
C HIS A 293 7.17 3.94 0.37
N TYR A 294 8.05 3.87 1.37
CA TYR A 294 9.15 4.79 1.52
C TYR A 294 10.08 4.73 0.31
N PHE A 295 10.46 5.88 -0.21
CA PHE A 295 11.41 5.98 -1.30
C PHE A 295 12.24 7.26 -1.17
N CYS A 296 13.50 7.11 -0.76
CA CYS A 296 14.41 8.22 -0.46
C CYS A 296 15.01 8.80 -1.74
N ARG A 297 14.26 9.65 -2.44
CA ARG A 297 14.68 10.27 -3.70
C ARG A 297 15.88 11.19 -3.56
N SER A 298 16.15 11.70 -2.35
CA SER A 298 17.36 12.46 -2.05
C SER A 298 18.62 11.62 -2.08
N ASP A 299 18.53 10.30 -1.92
CA ASP A 299 19.67 9.40 -1.84
C ASP A 299 19.80 8.45 -3.03
N TYR A 300 18.69 8.02 -3.66
CA TYR A 300 18.70 7.06 -4.76
C TYR A 300 17.48 7.22 -5.69
N ASP A 301 17.62 6.70 -6.89
CA ASP A 301 16.57 6.63 -7.91
C ASP A 301 16.14 5.17 -8.21
N TRP A 302 15.15 5.02 -9.09
CA TRP A 302 14.61 3.71 -9.49
C TRP A 302 15.64 2.79 -10.16
N GLY A 303 16.57 3.36 -10.92
CA GLY A 303 17.63 2.60 -11.59
C GLY A 303 18.62 2.01 -10.59
N MET A 304 18.93 2.77 -9.53
CA MET A 304 19.86 2.36 -8.48
C MET A 304 19.36 1.14 -7.70
N LEU A 305 18.04 0.93 -7.55
CA LEU A 305 17.49 -0.27 -6.89
C LEU A 305 17.93 -1.59 -7.53
N ARG A 306 18.42 -1.55 -8.76
CA ARG A 306 18.88 -2.72 -9.54
C ARG A 306 20.38 -2.66 -9.83
N SER A 307 21.09 -1.69 -9.29
CA SER A 307 22.51 -1.52 -9.53
C SER A 307 23.31 -2.64 -8.88
N PRO A 308 24.28 -3.23 -9.59
CA PRO A 308 25.25 -4.14 -9.00
C PRO A 308 26.44 -3.41 -8.35
N ASP A 309 26.49 -2.07 -8.41
CA ASP A 309 27.59 -1.27 -7.84
C ASP A 309 27.59 -1.37 -6.31
N PRO A 310 28.71 -1.85 -5.68
CA PRO A 310 28.76 -2.05 -4.24
C PRO A 310 28.50 -0.78 -3.41
N GLU A 311 28.88 0.41 -3.89
CA GLU A 311 28.65 1.67 -3.17
C GLU A 311 27.16 2.03 -3.21
N ILE A 312 26.50 1.84 -4.35
CA ILE A 312 25.06 2.03 -4.50
C ILE A 312 24.30 1.01 -3.67
N VAL A 313 24.71 -0.27 -3.74
CA VAL A 313 24.11 -1.35 -2.93
C VAL A 313 24.22 -1.02 -1.44
N ALA A 314 25.39 -0.59 -0.96
CA ALA A 314 25.57 -0.20 0.43
C ALA A 314 24.66 0.95 0.84
N LYS A 315 24.51 1.96 0.00
CA LYS A 315 23.64 3.12 0.26
C LYS A 315 22.17 2.75 0.36
N ILE A 316 21.69 1.87 -0.50
CA ILE A 316 20.28 1.45 -0.55
C ILE A 316 19.94 0.45 0.56
N TRP A 317 20.86 -0.45 0.89
CA TRP A 317 20.57 -1.61 1.76
C TRP A 317 21.18 -1.52 3.15
N SER A 318 22.00 -0.52 3.44
CA SER A 318 22.63 -0.33 4.74
C SER A 318 22.37 1.07 5.29
N GLY A 319 22.44 1.18 6.61
CA GLY A 319 22.25 2.44 7.32
C GLY A 319 20.80 2.80 7.59
N PRO A 320 20.57 3.89 8.35
CA PRO A 320 19.24 4.27 8.81
C PRO A 320 18.31 4.68 7.67
N ARG A 321 18.84 5.32 6.61
CA ARG A 321 18.07 5.82 5.46
C ARG A 321 17.87 4.80 4.35
N SER A 322 18.33 3.56 4.55
CA SER A 322 18.19 2.50 3.56
C SER A 322 16.71 2.21 3.25
N HIS A 323 16.46 1.61 2.10
CA HIS A 323 15.11 1.38 1.55
C HIS A 323 14.16 0.67 2.52
N ASN A 324 14.68 -0.33 3.27
CA ASN A 324 13.95 -1.05 4.31
C ASN A 324 14.51 -0.80 5.72
N GLY A 325 15.21 0.34 5.92
CA GLY A 325 15.84 0.74 7.17
C GLY A 325 14.89 1.34 8.18
N ILE A 326 15.49 1.94 9.24
CA ILE A 326 14.68 2.50 10.34
C ILE A 326 13.89 3.74 9.90
N ASP A 327 14.44 4.58 9.02
CA ASP A 327 13.70 5.73 8.48
C ASP A 327 12.47 5.26 7.70
N SER A 328 12.63 4.24 6.83
CA SER A 328 11.51 3.62 6.13
C SER A 328 10.46 3.06 7.09
N SER A 329 10.89 2.41 8.16
CA SER A 329 9.99 1.85 9.18
C SER A 329 9.19 2.94 9.89
N CYS A 330 9.86 4.00 10.37
CA CYS A 330 9.21 5.10 11.09
C CYS A 330 8.34 5.96 10.15
N PHE A 331 8.77 6.16 8.90
CA PHE A 331 7.97 6.76 7.85
C PHE A 331 6.65 6.01 7.64
N ASN A 332 6.72 4.67 7.49
CA ASN A 332 5.54 3.84 7.29
C ASN A 332 4.56 3.97 8.46
N LEU A 333 5.05 3.97 9.70
CA LEU A 333 4.23 4.15 10.89
C LEU A 333 3.59 5.54 10.94
N ALA A 334 4.35 6.57 10.58
CA ALA A 334 3.84 7.94 10.53
C ALA A 334 2.73 8.09 9.49
N VAL A 335 2.96 7.60 8.27
CA VAL A 335 1.97 7.64 7.17
C VAL A 335 0.71 6.85 7.53
N LEU A 336 0.85 5.63 8.06
CA LEU A 336 -0.29 4.82 8.52
C LEU A 336 -1.09 5.50 9.63
N SER A 337 -0.42 6.21 10.54
CA SER A 337 -1.09 6.99 11.59
C SER A 337 -1.87 8.17 11.02
N GLN A 338 -1.29 8.91 10.08
CA GLN A 338 -1.94 10.03 9.39
C GLN A 338 -3.13 9.58 8.54
N PHE A 339 -3.06 8.41 7.91
CA PHE A 339 -4.18 7.87 7.15
C PHE A 339 -5.45 7.68 7.99
N GLN A 340 -5.32 7.40 9.29
CA GLN A 340 -6.48 7.15 10.15
C GLN A 340 -7.48 8.31 10.21
N THR A 341 -7.01 9.54 10.02
CA THR A 341 -7.83 10.76 10.04
C THR A 341 -8.01 11.41 8.66
N SER A 342 -7.43 10.82 7.61
CA SER A 342 -7.51 11.32 6.22
C SER A 342 -8.84 10.95 5.55
N LYS A 343 -9.05 11.48 4.35
CA LYS A 343 -10.18 11.11 3.46
C LYS A 343 -9.92 9.86 2.63
N LEU A 344 -8.78 9.20 2.82
CA LEU A 344 -8.44 7.96 2.14
C LEU A 344 -9.29 6.82 2.69
N ASP A 345 -9.81 5.95 1.82
CA ASP A 345 -10.64 4.81 2.23
C ASP A 345 -9.82 3.55 2.44
N GLN A 346 -8.81 3.30 1.61
CA GLN A 346 -7.93 2.13 1.73
C GLN A 346 -6.49 2.47 1.35
N ALA A 347 -5.53 1.71 1.92
CA ALA A 347 -4.12 1.82 1.57
C ALA A 347 -3.44 0.45 1.54
N TYR A 348 -2.60 0.21 0.52
CA TYR A 348 -1.90 -1.06 0.31
C TYR A 348 -0.40 -0.83 0.25
N TYR A 349 0.30 -1.23 1.30
CA TYR A 349 1.75 -1.17 1.36
C TYR A 349 2.38 -2.09 0.31
N TYR A 350 3.29 -1.57 -0.50
CA TYR A 350 3.98 -2.36 -1.51
C TYR A 350 5.48 -2.44 -1.16
N GLY A 351 5.95 -3.55 -0.65
CA GLY A 351 5.19 -4.78 -0.44
C GLY A 351 5.79 -5.63 0.66
N CYS A 352 5.09 -6.71 0.90
CA CYS A 352 5.52 -7.70 1.87
C CYS A 352 5.87 -9.02 1.18
N ARG A 353 6.62 -8.95 0.10
CA ARG A 353 7.29 -10.14 -0.45
C ARG A 353 8.26 -10.69 0.57
N SER A 354 8.53 -11.99 0.49
CA SER A 354 9.49 -12.59 1.40
C SER A 354 10.87 -11.92 1.30
N THR A 355 11.38 -11.71 0.09
CA THR A 355 12.74 -11.18 -0.14
C THR A 355 12.78 -10.12 -1.25
N GLY A 356 13.92 -9.44 -1.35
CA GLY A 356 14.17 -8.42 -2.37
C GLY A 356 13.80 -7.00 -1.94
N ALA A 357 13.89 -6.04 -2.86
CA ALA A 357 13.65 -4.63 -2.61
C ALA A 357 12.27 -4.35 -1.97
N TRP A 358 11.27 -5.07 -2.42
CA TRP A 358 9.88 -4.98 -1.96
C TRP A 358 9.53 -6.07 -0.95
N GLY A 359 10.56 -6.64 -0.31
CA GLY A 359 10.44 -7.66 0.71
C GLY A 359 10.64 -7.11 2.12
N TYR A 360 10.33 -7.93 3.11
CA TYR A 360 10.51 -7.60 4.52
C TYR A 360 11.68 -8.36 5.16
N MET A 361 12.44 -9.15 4.38
CA MET A 361 13.66 -9.82 4.81
C MET A 361 14.63 -10.05 3.66
N ASP A 362 15.87 -10.36 3.99
CA ASP A 362 16.89 -10.77 3.03
C ASP A 362 16.82 -12.26 2.67
N GLU A 363 17.68 -12.70 1.76
CA GLU A 363 17.79 -14.12 1.34
C GLU A 363 18.25 -15.06 2.47
N HIS A 364 18.81 -14.53 3.54
CA HIS A 364 19.19 -15.26 4.74
C HIS A 364 18.11 -15.27 5.81
N LYS A 365 16.91 -14.80 5.49
CA LYS A 365 15.73 -14.68 6.38
C LYS A 365 15.91 -13.70 7.54
N ARG A 366 16.87 -12.77 7.45
CA ARG A 366 17.00 -11.68 8.41
C ARG A 366 15.95 -10.63 8.11
N LYS A 367 15.13 -10.32 9.10
CA LYS A 367 14.06 -9.34 8.97
C LYS A 367 14.65 -7.93 8.83
N PHE A 368 14.10 -7.14 7.94
CA PHE A 368 14.41 -5.72 7.84
C PHE A 368 13.66 -4.90 8.90
N LYS A 369 14.09 -3.66 9.11
CA LYS A 369 13.45 -2.75 10.08
C LYS A 369 11.97 -2.55 9.79
N VAL A 370 11.55 -2.47 8.54
CA VAL A 370 10.14 -2.33 8.14
C VAL A 370 9.25 -3.45 8.67
N PHE A 371 9.76 -4.68 8.80
CA PHE A 371 9.00 -5.80 9.37
C PHE A 371 8.55 -5.50 10.80
N TYR A 372 9.46 -5.05 11.64
CA TYR A 372 9.19 -4.77 13.06
C TYR A 372 8.27 -3.55 13.24
N GLY A 373 8.42 -2.52 12.39
CA GLY A 373 7.47 -1.40 12.38
C GLY A 373 6.06 -1.85 12.00
N LEU A 374 5.92 -2.65 10.94
CA LEU A 374 4.63 -3.20 10.54
C LEU A 374 4.03 -4.13 11.62
N GLN A 375 4.85 -4.89 12.36
CA GLN A 375 4.38 -5.64 13.53
C GLN A 375 3.86 -4.73 14.65
N LEU A 376 4.52 -3.61 14.93
CA LEU A 376 4.02 -2.65 15.92
C LEU A 376 2.66 -2.08 15.53
N PHE A 377 2.51 -1.73 14.24
CA PHE A 377 1.22 -1.27 13.74
C PHE A 377 0.16 -2.38 13.79
N GLY A 378 0.55 -3.62 13.46
CA GLY A 378 -0.32 -4.80 13.55
C GLY A 378 -0.79 -5.07 15.00
N ARG A 379 0.08 -4.91 16.00
CA ARG A 379 -0.31 -4.97 17.43
C ARG A 379 -1.37 -3.93 17.75
N PHE A 380 -1.17 -2.69 17.29
CA PHE A 380 -2.16 -1.63 17.49
C PHE A 380 -3.47 -1.98 16.79
N ALA A 381 -3.44 -2.34 15.50
CA ALA A 381 -4.61 -2.68 14.69
C ALA A 381 -5.44 -3.85 15.24
N ASN A 382 -4.79 -4.83 15.87
CA ASN A 382 -5.46 -6.00 16.44
C ASN A 382 -5.96 -5.77 17.86
N GLY A 383 -5.33 -4.86 18.62
CA GLY A 383 -5.64 -4.64 20.04
C GLY A 383 -6.58 -3.48 20.32
N TYR A 384 -6.60 -2.46 19.44
CA TYR A 384 -7.19 -1.16 19.74
C TYR A 384 -8.10 -0.71 18.61
N SER A 385 -9.40 -0.70 18.87
CA SER A 385 -10.43 -0.42 17.85
C SER A 385 -11.03 0.98 17.91
N LYS A 386 -10.75 1.73 18.97
CA LYS A 386 -11.26 3.08 19.21
C LYS A 386 -10.08 4.03 19.31
N LEU A 387 -10.05 5.03 18.43
CA LEU A 387 -9.03 6.07 18.51
C LEU A 387 -9.42 7.16 19.50
N CYS A 388 -8.41 7.74 20.13
CA CYS A 388 -8.53 8.85 21.06
C CYS A 388 -7.80 10.08 20.53
N ALA A 389 -8.16 11.25 21.07
CA ALA A 389 -7.51 12.50 20.69
C ALA A 389 -6.01 12.44 20.99
N ALA A 390 -5.20 12.79 20.00
CA ALA A 390 -3.76 12.85 20.12
C ALA A 390 -3.19 13.94 19.19
N THR A 391 -2.09 14.54 19.62
CA THR A 391 -1.39 15.57 18.84
C THR A 391 0.07 15.19 18.72
N GLY A 392 0.54 15.10 17.48
CA GLY A 392 1.93 14.94 17.12
C GLY A 392 2.62 16.28 16.90
N LEU A 393 3.75 16.23 16.25
CA LEU A 393 4.45 17.38 15.70
C LEU A 393 4.22 17.41 14.19
N ASP A 394 3.58 18.47 13.69
CA ASP A 394 3.38 18.67 12.27
C ASP A 394 4.71 18.85 11.53
N PRO A 395 4.83 18.27 10.36
CA PRO A 395 6.09 18.21 9.67
C PRO A 395 6.55 19.58 9.17
N ALA A 396 7.84 19.86 9.39
CA ALA A 396 8.57 20.71 8.48
C ALA A 396 9.11 19.80 7.37
N ASP A 397 8.46 19.80 6.22
CA ASP A 397 8.80 19.15 4.94
C ASP A 397 9.15 17.64 4.96
N GLU A 398 10.11 17.17 5.74
CA GLU A 398 10.66 15.80 5.65
C GLU A 398 10.76 15.09 7.01
N SER A 399 10.19 15.65 8.07
CA SER A 399 10.24 15.07 9.42
C SER A 399 8.92 15.22 10.14
N VAL A 400 8.51 14.22 10.91
CA VAL A 400 7.25 14.22 11.64
C VAL A 400 7.32 13.36 12.89
N VAL A 401 6.63 13.75 13.95
CA VAL A 401 6.28 12.83 15.06
C VAL A 401 4.77 12.63 15.06
N THR A 402 4.34 11.41 14.87
CA THR A 402 2.91 11.05 14.99
C THR A 402 2.65 10.35 16.31
N VAL A 403 1.49 10.62 16.88
CA VAL A 403 0.95 9.92 18.05
C VAL A 403 -0.40 9.34 17.69
N LEU A 404 -0.51 8.02 17.76
CA LEU A 404 -1.77 7.32 17.63
C LEU A 404 -2.15 6.78 19.02
N ALA A 405 -3.26 7.26 19.57
CA ALA A 405 -3.78 6.84 20.85
C ALA A 405 -5.02 5.97 20.66
N GLY A 406 -5.13 4.84 21.34
CA GLY A 406 -6.25 3.94 21.16
C GLY A 406 -6.64 3.16 22.40
N LYS A 407 -7.91 2.73 22.43
CA LYS A 407 -8.50 1.84 23.42
C LYS A 407 -8.90 0.51 22.80
N SER A 408 -8.80 -0.54 23.59
CA SER A 408 -9.42 -1.83 23.27
C SER A 408 -10.94 -1.70 23.16
N ALA A 409 -11.60 -2.66 22.52
CA ALA A 409 -13.04 -2.65 22.33
C ALA A 409 -13.83 -2.54 23.65
N ASP A 410 -13.36 -3.18 24.71
CA ASP A 410 -13.92 -3.13 26.07
C ASP A 410 -13.47 -1.90 26.89
N GLY A 411 -12.55 -1.10 26.35
CA GLY A 411 -12.01 0.11 26.98
C GLY A 411 -11.00 -0.12 28.10
N ARG A 412 -10.65 -1.38 28.40
CA ARG A 412 -9.77 -1.72 29.54
C ARG A 412 -8.31 -1.47 29.28
N LYS A 413 -7.88 -1.65 28.01
CA LYS A 413 -6.51 -1.43 27.59
C LYS A 413 -6.40 -0.14 26.81
N GLN A 414 -5.33 0.57 27.03
CA GLN A 414 -4.99 1.82 26.33
C GLN A 414 -3.58 1.69 25.78
N ALA A 415 -3.35 2.23 24.58
CA ALA A 415 -2.02 2.24 24.01
C ALA A 415 -1.71 3.51 23.23
N LEU A 416 -0.42 3.81 23.15
CA LEU A 416 0.15 4.81 22.26
C LEU A 416 1.09 4.12 21.28
N LEU A 417 1.00 4.49 20.01
CA LEU A 417 2.02 4.27 19.01
C LEU A 417 2.60 5.64 18.65
N VAL A 418 3.86 5.86 19.01
CA VAL A 418 4.59 7.11 18.72
C VAL A 418 5.62 6.79 17.64
N ALA A 419 5.54 7.44 16.49
CA ALA A 419 6.51 7.28 15.41
C ALA A 419 7.21 8.62 15.19
N ASP A 420 8.49 8.64 15.43
CA ASP A 420 9.39 9.76 15.14
C ASP A 420 10.15 9.44 13.85
N TYR A 421 9.82 10.18 12.81
CA TYR A 421 10.50 10.14 11.54
C TYR A 421 11.37 11.39 11.39
N ARG A 422 12.69 11.22 11.49
CA ARG A 422 13.74 12.22 11.26
C ARG A 422 13.68 13.50 12.12
N VAL A 423 13.02 13.47 13.28
CA VAL A 423 13.09 14.61 14.21
C VAL A 423 14.30 14.51 15.13
N ARG A 424 15.17 15.50 15.10
CA ARG A 424 16.39 15.53 15.93
C ARG A 424 16.05 16.00 17.34
N THR A 425 15.94 15.05 18.28
CA THR A 425 15.69 15.33 19.70
C THR A 425 16.24 14.20 20.55
N ASP A 426 16.59 14.50 21.80
CA ASP A 426 17.07 13.50 22.75
C ASP A 426 15.93 12.73 23.45
N CYS A 427 14.74 13.32 23.46
CA CYS A 427 13.55 12.69 24.04
C CYS A 427 12.26 13.23 23.46
N LEU A 428 11.22 12.40 23.52
CA LEU A 428 9.84 12.78 23.22
C LEU A 428 9.06 12.83 24.55
N VAL A 429 8.29 13.88 24.74
CA VAL A 429 7.45 14.04 25.92
C VAL A 429 6.00 14.05 25.50
N VAL A 430 5.20 13.15 26.04
CA VAL A 430 3.77 13.04 25.77
C VAL A 430 2.99 13.36 27.05
N ASP A 431 2.17 14.40 27.01
CA ASP A 431 1.21 14.68 28.08
C ASP A 431 -0.01 13.78 27.89
N VAL A 432 -0.19 12.81 28.80
CA VAL A 432 -1.19 11.75 28.71
C VAL A 432 -2.31 11.98 29.73
N LYS A 433 -3.56 11.99 29.27
CA LYS A 433 -4.75 12.10 30.12
C LYS A 433 -5.61 10.86 30.05
N GLY A 434 -6.35 10.57 31.13
CA GLY A 434 -7.31 9.48 31.21
C GLY A 434 -6.69 8.10 31.44
N VAL A 435 -5.45 8.05 31.93
CA VAL A 435 -4.78 6.83 32.38
C VAL A 435 -4.89 6.79 33.91
N PRO A 436 -5.29 5.64 34.54
CA PRO A 436 -5.28 5.48 36.00
C PRO A 436 -3.89 5.73 36.59
N ALA A 437 -3.85 6.31 37.80
CA ALA A 437 -2.58 6.63 38.46
C ALA A 437 -1.76 5.38 38.85
N ASP A 438 -2.42 4.24 39.00
CA ASP A 438 -1.86 2.93 39.33
C ASP A 438 -1.69 2.01 38.14
N ALA A 439 -1.91 2.53 36.94
CA ALA A 439 -1.74 1.75 35.69
C ALA A 439 -0.32 1.23 35.57
N LYS A 440 -0.22 -0.05 35.24
CA LYS A 440 1.05 -0.64 34.85
C LYS A 440 1.42 -0.19 33.45
N VAL A 441 2.55 0.49 33.31
CA VAL A 441 3.03 0.99 32.01
C VAL A 441 4.14 0.09 31.47
N THR A 442 4.02 -0.31 30.23
CA THR A 442 5.08 -0.99 29.48
C THR A 442 5.37 -0.21 28.20
N ALA A 443 6.64 -0.13 27.83
CA ALA A 443 7.04 0.54 26.60
C ALA A 443 8.07 -0.30 25.82
N THR A 444 7.84 -0.39 24.53
CA THR A 444 8.70 -1.06 23.54
C THR A 444 9.27 -0.02 22.61
N VAL A 445 10.57 -0.12 22.30
CA VAL A 445 11.25 0.74 21.30
C VAL A 445 11.69 -0.07 20.10
N HIS A 446 11.60 0.58 18.93
CA HIS A 446 12.15 0.13 17.67
C HIS A 446 12.96 1.27 17.06
N ASP A 447 14.26 1.06 16.87
CA ASP A 447 15.21 2.04 16.35
C ASP A 447 16.30 1.39 15.50
N TYR A 448 17.33 2.14 15.13
CA TYR A 448 18.41 1.61 14.30
C TYR A 448 19.12 0.39 14.93
N THR A 449 19.28 0.37 16.24
CA THR A 449 20.05 -0.66 16.97
C THR A 449 19.18 -1.72 17.63
N ARG A 450 17.89 -1.45 17.86
CA ARG A 450 16.98 -2.30 18.63
C ARG A 450 15.74 -2.65 17.82
N ASP A 451 15.33 -3.90 17.89
CA ASP A 451 14.09 -4.40 17.30
C ASP A 451 13.15 -4.87 18.40
N LEU A 452 12.09 -4.08 18.65
CA LEU A 452 11.05 -4.37 19.65
C LEU A 452 11.61 -4.67 21.06
N ALA A 453 12.60 -3.90 21.47
CA ALA A 453 13.22 -4.03 22.79
C ALA A 453 12.48 -3.19 23.85
N PRO A 454 12.67 -3.46 25.16
CA PRO A 454 12.19 -2.56 26.21
C PRO A 454 12.74 -1.13 26.01
N ALA A 455 11.86 -0.15 26.12
CA ALA A 455 12.23 1.27 26.03
C ALA A 455 12.76 1.80 27.36
N ASP A 456 13.61 2.83 27.30
CA ASP A 456 13.96 3.67 28.44
C ASP A 456 12.94 4.81 28.53
N PHE A 457 12.13 4.83 29.58
CA PHE A 457 11.06 5.81 29.76
C PHE A 457 10.80 6.14 31.23
N THR A 458 10.15 7.28 31.47
CA THR A 458 9.50 7.60 32.76
C THR A 458 8.04 7.98 32.53
N PHE A 459 7.17 7.62 33.46
CA PHE A 459 5.78 8.06 33.45
C PHE A 459 5.39 8.55 34.85
N GLU A 460 5.22 9.86 34.98
CA GLU A 460 4.94 10.51 36.26
C GLU A 460 3.91 11.64 36.05
N ASN A 461 2.87 11.66 36.90
CA ASN A 461 1.84 12.70 36.88
C ASN A 461 1.20 12.94 35.49
N GLY A 462 0.97 11.87 34.74
CA GLY A 462 0.41 11.95 33.39
C GLY A 462 1.42 12.40 32.31
N ARG A 463 2.69 12.53 32.65
CA ARG A 463 3.75 12.88 31.72
C ARG A 463 4.61 11.67 31.43
N LEU A 464 4.59 11.25 30.14
CA LEU A 464 5.43 10.18 29.60
C LEU A 464 6.64 10.79 28.91
N THR A 465 7.84 10.43 29.36
CA THR A 465 9.10 10.82 28.71
C THR A 465 9.74 9.57 28.11
N LEU A 466 9.91 9.56 26.78
CA LEU A 466 10.55 8.48 26.03
C LEU A 466 11.96 8.93 25.66
N ARG A 467 12.98 8.21 26.12
CA ARG A 467 14.35 8.50 25.74
C ARG A 467 14.62 7.97 24.35
N LYS A 468 14.99 8.87 23.49
CA LYS A 468 15.37 8.56 22.11
C LYS A 468 16.82 8.11 22.07
N PRO A 469 17.12 6.99 21.39
CA PRO A 469 18.51 6.60 21.18
C PRO A 469 19.21 7.58 20.23
N ASP A 470 20.52 7.43 20.11
CA ASP A 470 21.41 8.24 19.29
C ASP A 470 21.16 8.02 17.77
N CYS A 471 19.91 8.18 17.33
CA CYS A 471 19.46 8.06 15.96
C CYS A 471 18.36 9.09 15.67
N GLU A 472 18.17 9.44 14.37
CA GLU A 472 17.18 10.43 13.95
C GLU A 472 15.75 9.90 13.96
N SER A 473 15.54 8.60 13.79
CA SER A 473 14.23 7.97 13.71
C SER A 473 14.07 6.86 14.75
N ALA A 474 12.92 6.82 15.42
CA ALA A 474 12.54 5.76 16.35
C ALA A 474 11.02 5.62 16.47
N ALA A 475 10.55 4.43 16.81
CA ALA A 475 9.15 4.20 17.12
C ALA A 475 9.00 3.58 18.51
N PHE A 476 7.90 3.93 19.17
CA PHE A 476 7.59 3.46 20.52
C PHE A 476 6.16 2.93 20.55
N PHE A 477 5.98 1.82 21.23
CA PHE A 477 4.67 1.27 21.53
C PHE A 477 4.50 1.18 23.05
N ILE A 478 3.54 1.91 23.58
CA ILE A 478 3.31 2.03 25.01
C ILE A 478 1.94 1.48 25.35
N GLU A 479 1.85 0.63 26.35
CA GLU A 479 0.59 0.06 26.84
C GLU A 479 0.37 0.44 28.30
N PHE A 480 -0.87 0.77 28.62
CA PHE A 480 -1.35 1.08 29.97
C PHE A 480 -2.41 0.05 30.34
N GLU A 481 -2.14 -0.73 31.39
CA GLU A 481 -3.00 -1.82 31.92
C GLU A 481 -3.40 -1.62 33.37
#